data_11d7fb7906c42626b836d6376d396874
#
_entry.id   11d7fb7906c42626b836d6376d396874
#
_cell.length_a   1.000
_cell.length_b   1.000
_cell.length_c   1.000
_cell.angle_alpha   90.00
_cell.angle_beta   90.00
_cell.angle_gamma   90.00
#
_symmetry.space_group_name_H-M   'P 1'
#
loop_
_entity.id
_entity.type
_entity.pdbx_description
1 polymer ?
#
loop_
_entity_poly.entity_id
_entity_poly.type
_entity_poly.pdbx_seq_one_letter_code
_entity_poly.pdbx_strand_id
1 'polypeptide(L)'
;MNRGQADMKQPLLKLEQVEICYRRTPVVHGLTLEVAPGEILGIVGESGSGKSTVIKGIIGLLGNEGAVTEGKIYYKGEELLHGTPEELRNIRGPEMGMVFQNAGASLCPIRKIGDQLYEAVLQHERVSRTEVRRRAMELFEKMKLSEGS
;
A
#
# COMPACT_ATOMS: atom_id res chain seq x y z
N MET A 1 -5.27 44.31 2.24
CA MET A 1 -5.98 43.27 1.48
C MET A 1 -5.21 41.96 1.64
N ASN A 2 -5.66 41.19 2.61
CA ASN A 2 -5.00 39.94 3.02
C ASN A 2 -5.49 38.82 2.10
N ARG A 3 -4.68 38.40 1.14
CA ARG A 3 -4.97 37.19 0.33
C ARG A 3 -4.71 35.99 1.24
N GLY A 4 -5.77 35.21 1.41
CA GLY A 4 -5.92 34.12 2.33
C GLY A 4 -4.70 33.22 2.47
N GLN A 5 -4.35 32.91 3.68
CA GLN A 5 -3.66 31.69 4.06
C GLN A 5 -4.50 30.53 3.50
N ALA A 6 -4.06 29.95 2.40
CA ALA A 6 -4.54 28.65 1.99
C ALA A 6 -4.29 27.73 3.16
N ASP A 7 -5.36 27.20 3.70
CA ASP A 7 -5.37 26.13 4.68
C ASP A 7 -4.52 24.98 4.09
N MET A 8 -3.24 24.90 4.46
CA MET A 8 -2.35 23.86 4.00
C MET A 8 -2.77 22.57 4.70
N LYS A 9 -3.77 21.92 4.12
CA LYS A 9 -4.16 20.58 4.56
C LYS A 9 -2.91 19.72 4.57
N GLN A 10 -2.61 19.17 5.73
CA GLN A 10 -1.50 18.23 5.91
C GLN A 10 -1.55 17.16 4.82
N PRO A 11 -0.44 16.86 4.13
CA PRO A 11 -0.43 15.82 3.10
C PRO A 11 -0.83 14.48 3.70
N LEU A 12 -1.57 13.68 2.94
CA LEU A 12 -1.95 12.34 3.34
C LEU A 12 -0.73 11.41 3.39
N LEU A 13 0.16 11.56 2.39
CA LEU A 13 1.42 10.84 2.30
C LEU A 13 2.52 11.84 1.99
N LYS A 14 3.66 11.72 2.68
CA LYS A 14 4.83 12.54 2.41
C LYS A 14 6.09 11.69 2.48
N LEU A 15 6.95 11.84 1.49
CA LEU A 15 8.29 11.28 1.44
C LEU A 15 9.29 12.44 1.50
N GLU A 16 10.30 12.33 2.34
CA GLU A 16 11.38 13.31 2.49
C GLU A 16 12.73 12.64 2.26
N GLN A 17 13.38 12.98 1.15
CA GLN A 17 14.74 12.53 0.80
C GLN A 17 14.92 11.01 0.93
N VAL A 18 13.90 10.24 0.50
CA VAL A 18 13.88 8.78 0.66
C VAL A 18 14.89 8.12 -0.28
N GLU A 19 15.79 7.31 0.30
CA GLU A 19 16.65 6.39 -0.41
C GLU A 19 16.24 4.94 -0.16
N ILE A 20 16.21 4.12 -1.20
CA ILE A 20 15.89 2.69 -1.07
C ILE A 20 16.98 1.87 -1.74
N CYS A 21 17.52 0.92 -0.98
CA CYS A 21 18.55 -0.01 -1.45
C CYS A 21 18.04 -1.45 -1.50
N TYR A 22 18.54 -2.22 -2.45
CA TYR A 22 18.51 -3.68 -2.43
C TYR A 22 19.93 -4.24 -2.37
N ARG A 23 20.22 -5.10 -1.39
CA ARG A 23 21.57 -5.68 -1.18
C ARG A 23 22.68 -4.61 -1.19
N ARG A 24 22.44 -3.45 -0.58
CA ARG A 24 23.33 -2.27 -0.55
C ARG A 24 23.48 -1.52 -1.89
N THR A 25 22.72 -1.89 -2.91
CA THR A 25 22.70 -1.14 -4.17
C THR A 25 21.53 -0.15 -4.13
N PRO A 26 21.79 1.16 -4.21
CA PRO A 26 20.74 2.16 -4.29
C PRO A 26 19.90 2.00 -5.56
N VAL A 27 18.57 2.04 -5.41
CA VAL A 27 17.59 1.95 -6.51
C VAL A 27 16.72 3.20 -6.58
N VAL A 28 16.49 3.84 -5.43
CA VAL A 28 15.78 5.11 -5.33
C VAL A 28 16.70 6.08 -4.59
N HIS A 29 16.86 7.28 -5.13
CA HIS A 29 17.82 8.28 -4.66
C HIS A 29 17.11 9.57 -4.25
N GLY A 30 17.12 9.91 -2.96
CA GLY A 30 16.69 11.20 -2.43
C GLY A 30 15.28 11.63 -2.86
N LEU A 31 14.33 10.68 -2.99
CA LEU A 31 12.98 10.96 -3.45
C LEU A 31 12.21 11.80 -2.44
N THR A 32 11.68 12.93 -2.91
CA THR A 32 10.77 13.78 -2.15
C THR A 32 9.48 13.94 -2.94
N LEU A 33 8.34 13.63 -2.31
CA LEU A 33 7.01 13.83 -2.88
C LEU A 33 5.97 13.98 -1.78
N GLU A 34 4.85 14.60 -2.13
CA GLU A 34 3.69 14.72 -1.25
C GLU A 34 2.43 14.34 -2.04
N VAL A 35 1.46 13.74 -1.35
CA VAL A 35 0.14 13.41 -1.90
C VAL A 35 -0.91 13.97 -0.96
N ALA A 36 -1.76 14.84 -1.48
CA ALA A 36 -2.86 15.43 -0.72
C ALA A 36 -4.05 14.44 -0.59
N PRO A 37 -4.93 14.60 0.41
CA PRO A 37 -6.17 13.84 0.48
C PRO A 37 -7.02 14.00 -0.79
N GLY A 38 -7.40 12.87 -1.41
CA GLY A 38 -8.21 12.84 -2.64
C GLY A 38 -7.42 13.07 -3.93
N GLU A 39 -6.11 13.21 -3.86
CA GLU A 39 -5.23 13.38 -5.02
C GLU A 39 -4.94 12.05 -5.71
N ILE A 40 -4.78 12.08 -7.03
CA ILE A 40 -4.25 10.99 -7.84
C ILE A 40 -2.88 11.39 -8.35
N LEU A 41 -1.83 10.75 -7.84
CA LEU A 41 -0.46 10.98 -8.26
C LEU A 41 0.02 9.87 -9.20
N GLY A 42 0.50 10.24 -10.39
CA GLY A 42 1.10 9.32 -11.35
C GLY A 42 2.63 9.32 -11.26
N ILE A 43 3.24 8.13 -11.11
CA ILE A 43 4.69 7.96 -11.19
C ILE A 43 5.03 7.32 -12.53
N VAL A 44 5.72 8.06 -13.39
CA VAL A 44 6.13 7.63 -14.73
C VAL A 44 7.64 7.51 -14.84
N GLY A 45 8.12 6.68 -15.76
CA GLY A 45 9.55 6.46 -15.99
C GLY A 45 9.80 5.14 -16.72
N GLU A 46 11.03 4.89 -17.11
CA GLU A 46 11.45 3.68 -17.81
C GLU A 46 11.30 2.41 -16.96
N SER A 47 11.31 1.24 -17.62
CA SER A 47 11.34 -0.04 -16.89
C SER A 47 12.63 -0.13 -16.05
N GLY A 48 12.48 -0.56 -14.79
CA GLY A 48 13.64 -0.63 -13.87
C GLY A 48 13.98 0.67 -13.13
N SER A 49 13.30 1.79 -13.39
CA SER A 49 13.58 3.08 -12.74
C SER A 49 13.16 3.19 -11.26
N GLY A 50 12.79 2.10 -10.61
CA GLY A 50 12.45 2.11 -9.18
C GLY A 50 10.99 2.43 -8.81
N LYS A 51 10.08 2.66 -9.77
CA LYS A 51 8.66 3.01 -9.49
C LYS A 51 7.97 2.04 -8.54
N SER A 52 8.04 0.75 -8.85
CA SER A 52 7.45 -0.30 -7.99
C SER A 52 8.18 -0.43 -6.65
N THR A 53 9.47 -0.08 -6.60
CA THR A 53 10.27 -0.05 -5.38
C THR A 53 9.78 1.05 -4.45
N VAL A 54 9.50 2.24 -4.98
CA VAL A 54 8.92 3.34 -4.19
C VAL A 54 7.60 2.92 -3.54
N ILE A 55 6.66 2.37 -4.33
CA ILE A 55 5.36 1.93 -3.82
C ILE A 55 5.52 0.84 -2.74
N LYS A 56 6.41 -0.14 -2.97
CA LYS A 56 6.72 -1.18 -1.99
C LYS A 56 7.39 -0.60 -0.74
N GLY A 57 8.24 0.42 -0.88
CA GLY A 57 8.86 1.13 0.23
C GLY A 57 7.83 1.82 1.11
N ILE A 58 6.88 2.54 0.51
CA ILE A 58 5.81 3.23 1.23
C ILE A 58 5.00 2.25 2.08
N ILE A 59 4.58 1.13 1.50
CA ILE A 59 3.76 0.14 2.23
C ILE A 59 4.61 -0.86 3.05
N GLY A 60 5.95 -0.74 3.01
CA GLY A 60 6.86 -1.60 3.76
C GLY A 60 6.93 -3.06 3.24
N LEU A 61 6.81 -3.26 1.93
CA LEU A 61 6.86 -4.57 1.26
C LEU A 61 8.12 -4.76 0.41
N LEU A 62 9.26 -4.23 0.85
CA LEU A 62 10.54 -4.36 0.15
C LEU A 62 11.14 -5.78 0.22
N GLY A 63 10.64 -6.63 1.13
CA GLY A 63 11.20 -7.96 1.40
C GLY A 63 12.50 -7.91 2.19
N ASN A 64 13.15 -9.07 2.36
CA ASN A 64 14.32 -9.21 3.25
C ASN A 64 15.60 -8.55 2.71
N GLU A 65 15.65 -8.27 1.40
CA GLU A 65 16.83 -7.73 0.73
C GLU A 65 16.74 -6.22 0.47
N GLY A 66 15.54 -5.64 0.65
CA GLY A 66 15.28 -4.23 0.42
C GLY A 66 15.07 -3.46 1.73
N ALA A 67 15.58 -2.25 1.78
CA ALA A 67 15.38 -1.35 2.92
C ALA A 67 15.31 0.11 2.46
N VAL A 68 14.53 0.91 3.18
CA VAL A 68 14.68 2.36 3.16
C VAL A 68 15.90 2.68 4.02
N THR A 69 16.95 3.23 3.40
CA THR A 69 18.25 3.48 4.04
C THR A 69 18.40 4.90 4.53
N GLU A 70 17.74 5.85 3.89
CA GLU A 70 17.74 7.27 4.26
C GLU A 70 16.37 7.90 4.03
N GLY A 71 16.15 9.06 4.64
CA GLY A 71 14.93 9.84 4.52
C GLY A 71 13.80 9.35 5.42
N LYS A 72 12.61 9.87 5.20
CA LYS A 72 11.43 9.62 6.03
C LYS A 72 10.18 9.45 5.18
N ILE A 73 9.28 8.60 5.63
CA ILE A 73 7.96 8.39 5.03
C ILE A 73 6.91 8.65 6.10
N TYR A 74 6.00 9.60 5.82
CA TYR A 74 4.91 9.96 6.71
C TYR A 74 3.56 9.61 6.08
N TYR A 75 2.67 9.09 6.88
CA TYR A 75 1.27 8.89 6.55
C TYR A 75 0.39 9.57 7.59
N LYS A 76 -0.48 10.49 7.16
CA LYS A 76 -1.31 11.33 8.04
C LYS A 76 -0.49 12.05 9.12
N GLY A 77 0.76 12.38 8.81
CA GLY A 77 1.70 13.05 9.73
C GLY A 77 2.47 12.13 10.66
N GLU A 78 2.21 10.84 10.68
CA GLU A 78 2.94 9.85 11.48
C GLU A 78 4.03 9.17 10.64
N GLU A 79 5.23 9.01 11.19
CA GLU A 79 6.37 8.41 10.50
C GLU A 79 6.22 6.88 10.45
N LEU A 80 6.17 6.32 9.22
CA LEU A 80 5.94 4.87 9.01
C LEU A 80 7.18 4.01 9.25
N LEU A 81 8.40 4.54 9.06
CA LEU A 81 9.62 3.72 9.05
C LEU A 81 10.01 3.17 10.42
N HIS A 82 9.59 3.83 11.48
CA HIS A 82 9.87 3.44 12.86
C HIS A 82 8.66 2.78 13.56
N GLY A 83 7.59 2.54 12.81
CA GLY A 83 6.42 1.85 13.32
C GLY A 83 6.72 0.40 13.70
N THR A 84 6.11 -0.05 14.79
CA THR A 84 6.13 -1.46 15.16
C THR A 84 5.40 -2.31 14.12
N PRO A 85 5.66 -3.63 14.02
CA PRO A 85 4.91 -4.51 13.13
C PRO A 85 3.40 -4.46 13.34
N GLU A 86 2.94 -4.14 14.55
CA GLU A 86 1.53 -4.00 14.89
C GLU A 86 0.93 -2.70 14.34
N GLU A 87 1.62 -1.57 14.50
CA GLU A 87 1.21 -0.28 13.93
C GLU A 87 1.12 -0.35 12.41
N LEU A 88 2.12 -0.95 11.75
CA LEU A 88 2.11 -1.16 10.30
C LEU A 88 0.96 -2.09 9.86
N ARG A 89 0.59 -3.09 10.67
CA ARG A 89 -0.55 -3.98 10.38
C ARG A 89 -1.88 -3.23 10.44
N ASN A 90 -2.02 -2.28 11.37
CA ASN A 90 -3.23 -1.48 11.52
C ASN A 90 -3.44 -0.51 10.34
N ILE A 91 -2.37 -0.12 9.67
CA ILE A 91 -2.41 0.74 8.48
C ILE A 91 -2.61 -0.10 7.21
N ARG A 92 -1.86 -1.20 7.06
CA ARG A 92 -1.93 -2.08 5.90
C ARG A 92 -3.24 -2.86 5.88
N GLY A 93 -3.97 -2.72 4.81
CA GLY A 93 -5.31 -3.29 4.64
C GLY A 93 -6.42 -2.29 4.95
N PRO A 94 -6.61 -1.87 6.22
CA PRO A 94 -7.69 -0.94 6.57
C PRO A 94 -7.55 0.45 5.96
N GLU A 95 -6.34 0.98 5.85
CA GLU A 95 -6.08 2.36 5.41
C GLU A 95 -5.31 2.43 4.10
N MET A 96 -4.35 1.52 3.89
CA MET A 96 -3.55 1.42 2.68
C MET A 96 -3.73 0.07 2.00
N GLY A 97 -4.21 0.07 0.75
CA GLY A 97 -4.27 -1.10 -0.12
C GLY A 97 -3.26 -1.01 -1.25
N MET A 98 -2.81 -2.15 -1.75
CA MET A 98 -1.94 -2.24 -2.91
C MET A 98 -2.55 -3.19 -3.96
N VAL A 99 -2.59 -2.74 -5.21
CA VAL A 99 -2.95 -3.58 -6.35
C VAL A 99 -1.68 -3.90 -7.13
N PHE A 100 -1.37 -5.18 -7.28
CA PHE A 100 -0.19 -5.64 -8.00
C PHE A 100 -0.47 -5.74 -9.51
N GLN A 101 0.56 -5.53 -10.33
CA GLN A 101 0.47 -5.67 -11.78
C GLN A 101 0.03 -7.08 -12.20
N ASN A 102 0.48 -8.11 -11.47
CA ASN A 102 0.05 -9.49 -11.64
C ASN A 102 -0.77 -9.93 -10.41
N ALA A 103 -2.07 -9.63 -10.43
CA ALA A 103 -2.97 -9.97 -9.34
C ALA A 103 -3.09 -11.48 -9.11
N GLY A 104 -2.96 -12.31 -10.17
CA GLY A 104 -2.99 -13.76 -10.06
C GLY A 104 -1.85 -14.34 -9.23
N ALA A 105 -0.69 -13.71 -9.25
CA ALA A 105 0.44 -14.12 -8.41
C ALA A 105 0.26 -13.81 -6.91
N SER A 106 -0.72 -13.01 -6.57
CA SER A 106 -1.05 -12.68 -5.18
C SER A 106 -1.88 -13.76 -4.49
N LEU A 107 -2.44 -14.68 -5.27
CA LEU A 107 -3.24 -15.80 -4.76
C LEU A 107 -2.45 -17.11 -4.86
N CYS A 108 -2.54 -17.93 -3.83
CA CYS A 108 -1.95 -19.26 -3.83
C CYS A 108 -2.81 -20.20 -4.68
N PRO A 109 -2.31 -20.76 -5.81
CA PRO A 109 -3.11 -21.51 -6.76
C PRO A 109 -3.60 -22.87 -6.22
N ILE A 110 -2.95 -23.41 -5.20
CA ILE A 110 -3.32 -24.69 -4.58
C ILE A 110 -4.31 -24.55 -3.41
N ARG A 111 -4.73 -23.32 -3.10
CA ARG A 111 -5.68 -23.02 -2.01
C ARG A 111 -6.95 -22.40 -2.54
N LYS A 112 -8.07 -22.71 -1.91
CA LYS A 112 -9.36 -22.09 -2.26
C LYS A 112 -9.32 -20.59 -2.02
N ILE A 113 -9.83 -19.82 -2.97
CA ILE A 113 -9.87 -18.34 -2.89
C ILE A 113 -10.64 -17.89 -1.64
N GLY A 114 -11.77 -18.53 -1.34
CA GLY A 114 -12.57 -18.21 -0.16
C GLY A 114 -11.81 -18.36 1.17
N ASP A 115 -10.89 -19.31 1.29
CA ASP A 115 -10.07 -19.47 2.49
C ASP A 115 -9.03 -18.36 2.59
N GLN A 116 -8.44 -17.96 1.46
CA GLN A 116 -7.46 -16.87 1.42
C GLN A 116 -8.10 -15.52 1.76
N LEU A 117 -9.31 -15.26 1.22
CA LEU A 117 -10.09 -14.07 1.57
C LEU A 117 -10.47 -14.05 3.04
N TYR A 118 -10.88 -15.20 3.59
CA TYR A 118 -11.21 -15.31 5.00
C TYR A 118 -10.00 -15.01 5.90
N GLU A 119 -8.84 -15.58 5.60
CA GLU A 119 -7.61 -15.30 6.32
C GLU A 119 -7.21 -13.82 6.28
N ALA A 120 -7.32 -13.19 5.10
CA ALA A 120 -7.01 -11.78 4.95
C ALA A 120 -7.91 -10.89 5.84
N VAL A 121 -9.21 -11.16 5.88
CA VAL A 121 -10.14 -10.42 6.72
C VAL A 121 -9.87 -10.64 8.21
N LEU A 122 -9.54 -11.89 8.61
CA LEU A 122 -9.25 -12.21 10.02
C LEU A 122 -8.02 -11.51 10.58
N GLN A 123 -7.13 -10.98 9.73
CA GLN A 123 -6.00 -10.17 10.21
C GLN A 123 -6.46 -8.85 10.84
N HIS A 124 -7.67 -8.37 10.51
CA HIS A 124 -8.17 -7.07 10.90
C HIS A 124 -9.52 -7.11 11.63
N GLU A 125 -10.35 -8.14 11.37
CA GLU A 125 -11.69 -8.23 11.90
C GLU A 125 -12.02 -9.64 12.41
N ARG A 126 -12.80 -9.72 13.48
CA ARG A 126 -13.36 -11.01 13.98
C ARG A 126 -14.76 -11.19 13.40
N VAL A 127 -14.86 -11.85 12.25
CA VAL A 127 -16.11 -12.11 11.55
C VAL A 127 -16.26 -13.58 11.16
N SER A 128 -17.51 -14.03 10.92
CA SER A 128 -17.78 -15.40 10.49
C SER A 128 -17.40 -15.63 9.02
N ARG A 129 -17.11 -16.89 8.67
CA ARG A 129 -16.88 -17.28 7.25
C ARG A 129 -18.08 -16.93 6.36
N THR A 130 -19.29 -17.05 6.85
CA THR A 130 -20.50 -16.72 6.12
C THR A 130 -20.54 -15.23 5.76
N GLU A 131 -20.18 -14.37 6.71
CA GLU A 131 -20.15 -12.93 6.49
C GLU A 131 -19.05 -12.53 5.49
N VAL A 132 -17.85 -13.10 5.59
CA VAL A 132 -16.78 -12.86 4.61
C VAL A 132 -17.21 -13.30 3.21
N ARG A 133 -17.85 -14.47 3.10
CA ARG A 133 -18.37 -14.95 1.81
C ARG A 133 -19.41 -13.99 1.22
N ARG A 134 -20.35 -13.52 2.04
CA ARG A 134 -21.37 -12.55 1.59
C ARG A 134 -20.72 -11.28 1.04
N ARG A 135 -19.80 -10.68 1.80
CA ARG A 135 -19.05 -9.47 1.37
C ARG A 135 -18.24 -9.73 0.09
N ALA A 136 -17.59 -10.88 -0.03
CA ALA A 136 -16.82 -11.24 -1.22
C ALA A 136 -17.73 -11.35 -2.46
N MET A 137 -18.88 -12.00 -2.34
CA MET A 137 -19.83 -12.14 -3.44
C MET A 137 -20.37 -10.77 -3.90
N GLU A 138 -20.73 -9.88 -2.98
CA GLU A 138 -21.14 -8.51 -3.31
C GLU A 138 -20.05 -7.72 -4.05
N LEU A 139 -18.77 -7.90 -3.67
CA LEU A 139 -17.64 -7.29 -4.37
C LEU A 139 -17.45 -7.88 -5.77
N PHE A 140 -17.57 -9.20 -5.91
CA PHE A 140 -17.46 -9.87 -7.20
C PHE A 140 -18.58 -9.42 -8.18
N GLU A 141 -19.80 -9.26 -7.70
CA GLU A 141 -20.89 -8.70 -8.50
C GLU A 141 -20.60 -7.27 -8.97
N LYS A 142 -20.12 -6.40 -8.05
CA LYS A 142 -19.71 -5.03 -8.40
C LYS A 142 -18.58 -4.99 -9.43
N MET A 143 -17.66 -5.93 -9.38
CA MET A 143 -16.57 -6.09 -10.35
C MET A 143 -16.99 -6.83 -11.62
N LYS A 144 -18.25 -7.24 -11.76
CA LYS A 144 -18.76 -8.03 -12.89
C LYS A 144 -18.02 -9.37 -13.08
N LEU A 145 -17.52 -9.92 -12.00
CA LEU A 145 -17.01 -11.29 -11.98
C LEU A 145 -18.21 -12.20 -11.75
N SER A 146 -18.76 -12.76 -12.84
CA SER A 146 -19.82 -13.77 -12.77
C SER A 146 -19.26 -15.01 -12.06
N GLU A 147 -20.13 -15.73 -11.33
CA GLU A 147 -19.82 -17.08 -10.87
C GLU A 147 -19.43 -17.89 -12.10
N GLY A 148 -18.19 -18.32 -12.17
CA GLY A 148 -17.75 -19.24 -13.20
C GLY A 148 -18.52 -20.52 -13.04
N SER A 149 -19.29 -20.84 -14.06
CA SER A 149 -19.99 -22.12 -14.26
C SER A 149 -19.01 -23.30 -14.21
#